data_72bf82fc1231d205462be72847d23aff
#
_entry.id   72bf82fc1231d205462be72847d23aff
#
_cell.length_a   1.000
_cell.length_b   1.000
_cell.length_c   1.000
_cell.angle_alpha   90.00
_cell.angle_beta   90.00
_cell.angle_gamma   90.00
#
_symmetry.space_group_name_H-M   'P 1'
#
loop_
_entity.id
_entity.type
_entity.pdbx_description
1 polymer ?
#
loop_
_entity_poly.entity_id
_entity_poly.type
_entity_poly.pdbx_seq_one_letter_code
_entity_poly.pdbx_strand_id
1 'polypeptide(L)'
;GVMTQIGDPQIFGQGVIITFYAKESSDKYLAYRKALEGDIELIQSEMSPIVQQFQNAVKEGRKNLQSDTPGVLSGAMFYAAKAREIGLIDNIMTLDQVVENVFVRAEYR
;
A
#
# COMPACT_ATOMS: atom_id res chain seq x y z
N GLY A 1 18.77 11.25 -11.35
CA GLY A 1 19.23 10.24 -12.31
C GLY A 1 18.59 10.41 -13.69
N VAL A 2 19.31 10.00 -14.70
CA VAL A 2 18.85 10.12 -16.10
C VAL A 2 18.58 8.73 -16.66
N MET A 3 17.43 8.58 -17.33
CA MET A 3 17.08 7.34 -18.04
C MET A 3 16.28 7.66 -19.30
N THR A 4 16.25 6.74 -20.22
CA THR A 4 15.36 6.78 -21.38
C THR A 4 14.76 5.42 -21.64
N GLN A 5 13.57 5.39 -22.24
CA GLN A 5 12.84 4.16 -22.57
C GLN A 5 12.54 4.12 -24.06
N ILE A 6 12.73 2.94 -24.64
CA ILE A 6 12.41 2.68 -26.04
C ILE A 6 11.44 1.50 -26.10
N GLY A 7 10.29 1.71 -26.75
CA GLY A 7 9.31 0.67 -27.02
C GLY A 7 9.12 0.48 -28.50
N ASP A 8 9.21 -0.76 -28.98
CA ASP A 8 8.98 -1.10 -30.37
C ASP A 8 8.20 -2.41 -30.49
N PRO A 9 6.85 -2.34 -30.71
CA PRO A 9 6.04 -3.54 -30.82
C PRO A 9 6.41 -4.46 -32.00
N GLN A 10 7.03 -3.90 -33.05
CA GLN A 10 7.41 -4.71 -34.21
C GLN A 10 8.64 -5.57 -33.94
N ILE A 11 9.59 -5.04 -33.16
CA ILE A 11 10.83 -5.75 -32.82
C ILE A 11 10.58 -6.72 -31.63
N PHE A 12 9.82 -6.30 -30.64
CA PHE A 12 9.66 -7.03 -29.39
C PHE A 12 8.27 -7.67 -29.22
N GLY A 13 7.52 -7.82 -30.29
CA GLY A 13 6.22 -8.49 -30.29
C GLY A 13 5.10 -7.66 -29.64
N GLN A 14 4.81 -7.87 -28.37
CA GLN A 14 3.65 -7.28 -27.69
C GLN A 14 3.97 -5.95 -26.98
N GLY A 15 4.88 -5.13 -27.53
CA GLY A 15 5.14 -3.81 -26.97
C GLY A 15 6.05 -3.82 -25.74
N VAL A 16 7.13 -4.58 -25.81
CA VAL A 16 8.14 -4.58 -24.75
C VAL A 16 8.85 -3.23 -24.72
N ILE A 17 8.97 -2.62 -23.55
CA ILE A 17 9.69 -1.36 -23.34
C ILE A 17 11.08 -1.70 -22.80
N ILE A 18 12.12 -1.21 -23.49
CA ILE A 18 13.50 -1.32 -23.00
C ILE A 18 13.90 0.01 -22.40
N THR A 19 14.41 -0.02 -21.17
CA THR A 19 14.84 1.17 -20.45
C THR A 19 16.36 1.23 -20.41
N PHE A 20 16.90 2.38 -20.80
CA PHE A 20 18.33 2.64 -20.76
C PHE A 20 18.64 3.67 -19.68
N TYR A 21 19.80 3.51 -19.03
CA TYR A 21 20.25 4.38 -17.95
C TYR A 21 21.60 4.98 -18.30
N ALA A 22 21.81 6.25 -17.95
CA ALA A 22 23.14 6.83 -18.02
C ALA A 22 24.06 6.09 -17.04
N LYS A 23 25.35 6.01 -17.37
CA LYS A 23 26.35 5.33 -16.52
C LYS A 23 26.39 5.94 -15.11
N GLU A 24 26.24 7.26 -15.03
CA GLU A 24 26.24 8.01 -13.77
C GLU A 24 24.94 7.83 -12.97
N SER A 25 23.93 7.23 -13.57
CA SER A 25 22.64 6.94 -12.92
C SER A 25 22.52 5.47 -12.54
N SER A 26 23.59 4.88 -12.03
CA SER A 26 23.66 3.46 -11.68
C SER A 26 22.61 3.02 -10.65
N ASP A 27 22.18 3.93 -9.77
CA ASP A 27 21.20 3.63 -8.73
C ASP A 27 19.76 3.95 -9.13
N LYS A 28 19.56 4.50 -10.34
CA LYS A 28 18.21 4.83 -10.81
C LYS A 28 17.38 3.57 -10.98
N TYR A 29 16.30 3.47 -10.22
CA TYR A 29 15.41 2.29 -10.18
C TYR A 29 16.16 0.97 -9.94
N LEU A 30 17.25 1.00 -9.19
CA LEU A 30 18.09 -0.18 -8.96
C LEU A 30 17.31 -1.32 -8.34
N ALA A 31 16.46 -1.04 -7.35
CA ALA A 31 15.64 -2.07 -6.70
C ALA A 31 14.73 -2.79 -7.69
N TYR A 32 14.08 -2.03 -8.57
CA TYR A 32 13.20 -2.58 -9.62
C TYR A 32 13.99 -3.44 -10.61
N ARG A 33 15.16 -2.93 -11.06
CA ARG A 33 15.99 -3.67 -12.01
C ARG A 33 16.50 -4.99 -11.42
N LYS A 34 16.91 -4.99 -10.15
CA LYS A 34 17.31 -6.21 -9.45
C LYS A 34 16.15 -7.19 -9.29
N ALA A 35 14.96 -6.68 -9.01
CA ALA A 35 13.77 -7.52 -8.91
C ALA A 35 13.47 -8.24 -10.23
N LEU A 36 13.64 -7.58 -11.36
CA LEU A 36 13.47 -8.19 -12.68
C LEU A 36 14.49 -9.32 -12.93
N GLU A 37 15.65 -9.27 -12.29
CA GLU A 37 16.69 -10.32 -12.35
C GLU A 37 16.44 -11.43 -11.32
N GLY A 38 15.39 -11.33 -10.52
CA GLY A 38 15.05 -12.31 -9.49
C GLY A 38 15.55 -11.95 -8.09
N ASP A 39 16.30 -10.86 -7.93
CA ASP A 39 16.76 -10.38 -6.63
C ASP A 39 15.78 -9.35 -6.07
N ILE A 40 14.94 -9.78 -5.13
CA ILE A 40 13.87 -8.95 -4.57
C ILE A 40 14.23 -8.32 -3.22
N GLU A 41 15.40 -8.59 -2.66
CA GLU A 41 15.77 -8.11 -1.33
C GLU A 41 15.78 -6.59 -1.23
N LEU A 42 16.35 -5.91 -2.22
CA LEU A 42 16.47 -4.47 -2.19
C LEU A 42 15.09 -3.79 -2.28
N ILE A 43 14.22 -4.27 -3.18
CA ILE A 43 12.88 -3.70 -3.31
C ILE A 43 12.05 -3.93 -2.03
N GLN A 44 12.17 -5.10 -1.42
CA GLN A 44 11.51 -5.38 -0.15
C GLN A 44 12.01 -4.47 0.97
N SER A 45 13.33 -4.25 1.04
CA SER A 45 13.91 -3.38 2.05
C SER A 45 13.49 -1.92 1.89
N GLU A 46 13.26 -1.46 0.67
CA GLU A 46 12.74 -0.11 0.40
C GLU A 46 11.25 0.03 0.74
N MET A 47 10.50 -1.05 0.65
CA MET A 47 9.07 -1.05 1.01
C MET A 47 8.84 -1.11 2.53
N SER A 48 9.71 -1.77 3.27
CA SER A 48 9.55 -1.97 4.72
C SER A 48 9.32 -0.69 5.51
N PRO A 49 10.09 0.40 5.34
CA PRO A 49 9.84 1.63 6.09
C PRO A 49 8.46 2.22 5.83
N ILE A 50 7.95 2.08 4.61
CA ILE A 50 6.61 2.57 4.23
C ILE A 50 5.55 1.78 4.98
N VAL A 51 5.67 0.46 5.02
CA VAL A 51 4.74 -0.41 5.76
C VAL A 51 4.79 -0.11 7.25
N GLN A 52 5.97 0.07 7.83
CA GLN A 52 6.13 0.40 9.24
C GLN A 52 5.46 1.72 9.59
N GLN A 53 5.62 2.74 8.75
CA GLN A 53 4.97 4.02 8.93
C GLN A 53 3.45 3.88 8.90
N PHE A 54 2.92 3.10 7.96
CA PHE A 54 1.49 2.80 7.87
C PHE A 54 0.99 2.07 9.13
N GLN A 55 1.69 1.03 9.55
CA GLN A 55 1.31 0.27 10.75
C GLN A 55 1.29 1.14 12.00
N ASN A 56 2.28 2.01 12.16
CA ASN A 56 2.34 2.93 13.29
C ASN A 56 1.19 3.93 13.26
N ALA A 57 0.84 4.47 12.09
CA ALA A 57 -0.29 5.37 11.93
C ALA A 57 -1.62 4.69 12.31
N VAL A 58 -1.80 3.43 11.91
CA VAL A 58 -2.99 2.65 12.28
C VAL A 58 -3.06 2.45 13.79
N LYS A 59 -1.96 2.08 14.42
CA LYS A 59 -1.91 1.89 15.89
C LYS A 59 -2.21 3.18 16.64
N GLU A 60 -1.69 4.31 16.18
CA GLU A 60 -1.94 5.62 16.78
C GLU A 60 -3.38 6.08 16.60
N GLY A 61 -3.94 5.85 15.42
CA GLY A 61 -5.30 6.25 15.10
C GLY A 61 -6.38 5.35 15.69
N ARG A 62 -6.02 4.11 16.04
CA ARG A 62 -6.98 3.13 16.54
C ARG A 62 -6.49 2.53 17.85
N LYS A 63 -6.70 3.27 18.93
CA LYS A 63 -6.21 2.91 20.27
C LYS A 63 -6.79 1.60 20.81
N ASN A 64 -8.00 1.23 20.37
CA ASN A 64 -8.66 -0.01 20.82
C ASN A 64 -8.38 -1.19 19.90
N LEU A 65 -7.49 -1.04 18.92
CA LEU A 65 -7.13 -2.12 18.00
C LEU A 65 -6.44 -3.24 18.76
N GLN A 66 -6.92 -4.47 18.56
CA GLN A 66 -6.26 -5.67 19.04
C GLN A 66 -5.12 -6.04 18.08
N SER A 67 -4.01 -5.33 18.20
CA SER A 67 -2.88 -5.41 17.27
C SER A 67 -2.18 -6.76 17.26
N ASP A 68 -2.39 -7.57 18.31
CA ASP A 68 -1.84 -8.93 18.40
C ASP A 68 -2.63 -9.96 17.59
N THR A 69 -3.79 -9.59 17.06
CA THR A 69 -4.59 -10.49 16.22
C THR A 69 -3.80 -10.88 14.97
N PRO A 70 -3.62 -12.19 14.69
CA PRO A 70 -2.88 -12.62 13.52
C PRO A 70 -3.45 -12.02 12.24
N GLY A 71 -2.58 -11.41 11.43
CA GLY A 71 -2.94 -10.85 10.15
C GLY A 71 -3.40 -9.38 10.17
N VAL A 72 -3.74 -8.82 11.33
CA VAL A 72 -4.35 -7.48 11.39
C VAL A 72 -3.43 -6.39 10.88
N LEU A 73 -2.14 -6.50 11.10
CA LEU A 73 -1.15 -5.53 10.61
C LEU A 73 -0.31 -6.07 9.46
N SER A 74 -0.54 -7.30 9.02
CA SER A 74 0.20 -7.94 7.93
C SER A 74 -0.62 -8.11 6.64
N GLY A 75 -1.79 -7.49 6.57
CA GLY A 75 -2.56 -7.42 5.34
C GLY A 75 -3.62 -8.51 5.16
N ALA A 76 -3.96 -9.26 6.19
CA ALA A 76 -5.04 -10.23 6.10
C ALA A 76 -6.40 -9.52 5.93
N MET A 77 -7.32 -10.20 5.27
CA MET A 77 -8.67 -9.70 5.07
C MET A 77 -9.60 -10.20 6.17
N PHE A 78 -10.47 -9.31 6.65
CA PHE A 78 -11.45 -9.64 7.67
C PHE A 78 -12.86 -9.25 7.22
N TYR A 79 -13.85 -10.08 7.53
CA TYR A 79 -15.24 -9.69 7.35
C TYR A 79 -15.63 -8.62 8.38
N ALA A 80 -16.68 -7.86 8.06
CA ALA A 80 -17.07 -6.69 8.83
C ALA A 80 -17.25 -6.95 10.32
N ALA A 81 -17.95 -8.04 10.69
CA ALA A 81 -18.18 -8.37 12.11
C ALA A 81 -16.85 -8.60 12.86
N LYS A 82 -15.93 -9.35 12.26
CA LYS A 82 -14.61 -9.60 12.86
C LYS A 82 -13.77 -8.32 12.91
N ALA A 83 -13.79 -7.53 11.85
CA ALA A 83 -13.08 -6.25 11.80
C ALA A 83 -13.54 -5.30 12.91
N ARG A 84 -14.83 -5.27 13.20
CA ARG A 84 -15.40 -4.49 14.31
C ARG A 84 -14.94 -5.04 15.66
N GLU A 85 -14.99 -6.35 15.83
CA GLU A 85 -14.58 -7.02 17.07
C GLU A 85 -13.13 -6.72 17.44
N ILE A 86 -12.23 -6.75 16.48
CA ILE A 86 -10.80 -6.50 16.71
C ILE A 86 -10.42 -5.02 16.68
N GLY A 87 -11.35 -4.13 16.42
CA GLY A 87 -11.12 -2.69 16.47
C GLY A 87 -10.60 -2.05 15.19
N LEU A 88 -10.64 -2.77 14.05
CA LEU A 88 -10.28 -2.19 12.76
C LEU A 88 -11.29 -1.18 12.27
N ILE A 89 -12.57 -1.38 12.57
CA ILE A 89 -13.66 -0.47 12.24
C ILE A 89 -14.48 -0.19 13.49
N ASP A 90 -15.20 0.92 13.47
CA ASP A 90 -16.00 1.36 14.63
C ASP A 90 -17.39 0.77 14.59
N ASN A 91 -17.98 0.66 13.38
CA ASN A 91 -19.37 0.24 13.26
C ASN A 91 -19.65 -0.32 11.87
N ILE A 92 -20.78 -1.00 11.74
CA ILE A 92 -21.29 -1.54 10.48
C ILE A 92 -22.57 -0.79 10.18
N MET A 93 -22.60 -0.02 9.09
CA MET A 93 -23.71 0.84 8.72
C MET A 93 -23.96 0.83 7.23
N THR A 94 -25.19 1.10 6.84
CA THR A 94 -25.51 1.46 5.45
C THR A 94 -25.04 2.88 5.17
N LEU A 95 -24.95 3.25 3.88
CA LEU A 95 -24.58 4.62 3.50
C LEU A 95 -25.57 5.64 4.07
N ASP A 96 -26.87 5.33 3.98
CA ASP A 96 -27.91 6.21 4.52
C ASP A 96 -27.77 6.44 6.02
N GLN A 97 -27.44 5.39 6.79
CA GLN A 97 -27.19 5.51 8.21
C GLN A 97 -25.97 6.39 8.52
N VAL A 98 -24.91 6.26 7.73
CA VAL A 98 -23.71 7.10 7.90
C VAL A 98 -24.04 8.57 7.64
N VAL A 99 -24.76 8.86 6.56
CA VAL A 99 -25.16 10.23 6.20
C VAL A 99 -26.02 10.85 7.30
N GLU A 100 -27.03 10.13 7.79
CA GLU A 100 -27.87 10.55 8.89
C GLU A 100 -27.07 10.86 10.15
N ASN A 101 -26.12 9.99 10.50
CA ASN A 101 -25.26 10.16 11.66
C ASN A 101 -24.39 11.42 11.57
N VAL A 102 -23.87 11.73 10.40
CA VAL A 102 -23.09 12.94 10.15
C VAL A 102 -23.95 14.19 10.33
N PHE A 103 -25.17 14.20 9.82
CA PHE A 103 -26.10 15.32 9.99
C PHE A 103 -26.46 15.56 11.47
N VAL A 104 -26.76 14.51 12.20
CA VAL A 104 -27.04 14.62 13.65
C VAL A 104 -25.85 15.22 14.39
N ARG A 105 -24.62 14.77 14.10
CA ARG A 105 -23.42 15.33 14.72
C ARG A 105 -23.22 16.80 14.36
N ALA A 106 -23.49 17.18 13.12
CA ALA A 106 -23.37 18.58 12.68
C ALA A 106 -24.34 19.51 13.40
N GLU A 107 -25.56 19.05 13.69
CA GLU A 107 -26.57 19.83 14.41
C GLU A 107 -26.17 20.11 15.86
N TYR A 108 -25.40 19.23 16.49
CA TYR A 108 -25.01 19.37 17.89
C TYR A 108 -23.63 20.02 18.10
N ARG A 109 -22.99 20.48 17.03
CA ARG A 109 -21.78 21.26 17.12
C ARG A 109 -22.10 22.76 17.17
#